data_564beb6b565caa72f1c3b8f7534025d7
#
_entry.id   564beb6b565caa72f1c3b8f7534025d7
#
_cell.length_a   1.000
_cell.length_b   1.000
_cell.length_c   1.000
_cell.angle_alpha   90.00
_cell.angle_beta   90.00
_cell.angle_gamma   90.00
#
_symmetry.space_group_name_H-M   'P 1'
#
loop_
_entity.id
_entity.type
_entity.pdbx_description
1 polymer ?
#
loop_
_entity_poly.entity_id
_entity_poly.type
_entity_poly.pdbx_seq_one_letter_code
_entity_poly.pdbx_strand_id
1 'polypeptide(L)'
;LYEAEQDHALKTPDGTEFVLSERFSSEEFSAIRSQIEQNGKLVTNPDYTNYVVPARQNYAWQCTAKAPGTLVLFLCILLVILIAMAIFRSPAVALMPDVTIKPLRSKANAVINLMGTAGGIIVLALGMVFATGSIKNSLMSYTKFFSIVAGIMLAALGVFLWQVNEPKFAAEMEAESKKYHIDETPGDEAAKETRKLSRGELASLLLILASVVFWFMGYNAVTSKYSVYAGKVLSLDYN
;
A
#
# COMPACT_ATOMS: atom_id res chain seq x y z
N LEU A 1 18.61 0.19 19.11
CA LEU A 1 17.49 0.51 20.00
C LEU A 1 17.93 0.38 21.47
N TYR A 2 18.57 -0.72 21.86
CA TYR A 2 19.05 -0.93 23.23
C TYR A 2 19.98 0.22 23.67
N GLU A 3 21.02 0.51 22.92
CA GLU A 3 21.98 1.59 23.22
C GLU A 3 21.34 2.97 23.34
N ALA A 4 20.23 3.20 22.65
CA ALA A 4 19.52 4.48 22.68
C ALA A 4 18.57 4.60 23.88
N GLU A 5 18.13 3.50 24.46
CA GLU A 5 17.07 3.46 25.47
C GLU A 5 17.51 2.80 26.79
N GLN A 6 18.75 2.28 26.87
CA GLN A 6 19.22 1.47 28.00
C GLN A 6 19.14 2.18 29.36
N ASP A 7 19.32 3.49 29.39
CA ASP A 7 19.37 4.30 30.62
C ASP A 7 18.08 5.11 30.85
N HIS A 8 17.07 4.93 30.00
CA HIS A 8 15.78 5.65 30.12
C HIS A 8 14.81 4.86 31.02
N ALA A 9 14.12 5.58 31.90
CA ALA A 9 13.01 5.03 32.64
C ALA A 9 11.80 4.84 31.71
N LEU A 10 11.45 3.59 31.46
CA LEU A 10 10.36 3.15 30.60
C LEU A 10 9.22 2.61 31.46
N LYS A 11 8.01 2.54 30.88
CA LYS A 11 6.85 1.95 31.56
C LYS A 11 6.31 0.77 30.76
N THR A 12 6.07 -0.33 31.45
CA THR A 12 5.32 -1.47 30.90
C THR A 12 3.86 -1.06 30.64
N PRO A 13 3.09 -1.81 29.85
CA PRO A 13 1.66 -1.60 29.67
C PRO A 13 0.87 -1.57 30.98
N ASP A 14 1.36 -2.26 32.01
CA ASP A 14 0.75 -2.32 33.35
C ASP A 14 1.14 -1.12 34.24
N GLY A 15 1.98 -0.20 33.72
CA GLY A 15 2.40 1.00 34.43
C GLY A 15 3.64 0.83 35.32
N THR A 16 4.26 -0.36 35.35
CA THR A 16 5.49 -0.61 36.13
C THR A 16 6.69 0.05 35.44
N GLU A 17 7.45 0.84 36.18
CA GLU A 17 8.68 1.48 35.67
C GLU A 17 9.83 0.47 35.63
N PHE A 18 10.66 0.56 34.60
CA PHE A 18 11.84 -0.25 34.43
C PHE A 18 12.92 0.48 33.63
N VAL A 19 14.19 0.05 33.81
CA VAL A 19 15.33 0.48 33.03
C VAL A 19 15.90 -0.75 32.31
N LEU A 20 16.20 -0.62 31.01
CA LEU A 20 16.64 -1.77 30.21
C LEU A 20 17.97 -2.34 30.67
N SER A 21 18.95 -1.46 31.01
CA SER A 21 20.29 -1.87 31.48
C SER A 21 20.29 -2.68 32.78
N GLU A 22 19.23 -2.52 33.60
CA GLU A 22 19.09 -3.28 34.86
C GLU A 22 18.49 -4.68 34.65
N ARG A 23 17.83 -4.91 33.51
CA ARG A 23 17.08 -6.16 33.25
C ARG A 23 17.66 -7.04 32.17
N PHE A 24 18.29 -6.45 31.17
CA PHE A 24 18.76 -7.15 29.97
C PHE A 24 20.13 -6.66 29.55
N SER A 25 20.97 -7.56 29.10
CA SER A 25 22.13 -7.22 28.28
C SER A 25 21.71 -6.87 26.85
N SER A 26 22.58 -6.23 26.08
CA SER A 26 22.32 -5.91 24.67
C SER A 26 22.01 -7.15 23.83
N GLU A 27 22.68 -8.28 24.13
CA GLU A 27 22.48 -9.53 23.41
C GLU A 27 21.12 -10.16 23.74
N GLU A 28 20.76 -10.22 25.03
CA GLU A 28 19.47 -10.75 25.48
C GLU A 28 18.32 -9.93 24.93
N PHE A 29 18.38 -8.61 25.00
CA PHE A 29 17.34 -7.72 24.44
C PHE A 29 17.17 -7.91 22.94
N SER A 30 18.27 -8.09 22.21
CA SER A 30 18.26 -8.32 20.76
C SER A 30 17.71 -9.69 20.37
N ALA A 31 17.75 -10.65 21.31
CA ALA A 31 17.22 -11.99 21.11
C ALA A 31 15.71 -12.10 21.39
N ILE A 32 15.10 -11.09 22.04
CA ILE A 32 13.65 -11.09 22.33
C ILE A 32 12.86 -11.05 21.03
N ARG A 33 12.13 -12.11 20.73
CA ARG A 33 11.25 -12.22 19.56
C ARG A 33 9.82 -11.84 19.91
N SER A 34 9.09 -11.37 18.89
CA SER A 34 7.67 -10.99 19.05
C SER A 34 6.77 -12.17 19.42
N GLN A 35 7.17 -13.38 19.02
CA GLN A 35 6.44 -14.61 19.29
C GLN A 35 7.38 -15.69 19.82
N ILE A 36 6.84 -16.52 20.67
CA ILE A 36 7.52 -17.72 21.23
C ILE A 36 6.62 -18.93 21.06
N GLU A 37 7.23 -20.09 20.89
CA GLU A 37 6.50 -21.34 20.84
C GLU A 37 6.19 -21.83 22.26
N GLN A 38 4.91 -21.97 22.57
CA GLN A 38 4.41 -22.53 23.83
C GLN A 38 3.41 -23.65 23.52
N ASN A 39 3.71 -24.86 23.97
CA ASN A 39 2.83 -26.04 23.76
C ASN A 39 2.51 -26.29 22.27
N GLY A 40 3.47 -26.11 21.36
CA GLY A 40 3.26 -26.30 19.92
C GLY A 40 2.44 -25.21 19.24
N LYS A 41 2.20 -24.08 19.93
CA LYS A 41 1.51 -22.90 19.36
C LYS A 41 2.39 -21.67 19.51
N LEU A 42 2.41 -20.84 18.47
CA LEU A 42 3.05 -19.53 18.53
C LEU A 42 2.17 -18.57 19.34
N VAL A 43 2.72 -18.04 20.41
CA VAL A 43 2.05 -17.04 21.26
C VAL A 43 2.86 -15.76 21.30
N THR A 44 2.19 -14.64 21.52
CA THR A 44 2.86 -13.35 21.68
C THR A 44 3.80 -13.42 22.89
N ASN A 45 5.06 -13.05 22.69
CA ASN A 45 6.03 -13.01 23.77
C ASN A 45 5.71 -11.86 24.75
N PRO A 46 5.46 -12.15 26.03
CA PRO A 46 5.23 -11.12 27.03
C PRO A 46 6.39 -10.13 27.16
N ASP A 47 7.64 -10.61 27.09
CA ASP A 47 8.82 -9.76 27.19
C ASP A 47 8.91 -8.77 26.02
N TYR A 48 8.53 -9.20 24.83
CA TYR A 48 8.46 -8.29 23.69
C TYR A 48 7.44 -7.18 23.92
N THR A 49 6.25 -7.54 24.40
CA THR A 49 5.18 -6.57 24.64
C THR A 49 5.50 -5.62 25.81
N ASN A 50 6.15 -6.14 26.85
CA ASN A 50 6.40 -5.38 28.07
C ASN A 50 7.66 -4.52 28.00
N TYR A 51 8.66 -4.91 27.20
CA TYR A 51 9.96 -4.23 27.18
C TYR A 51 10.35 -3.67 25.82
N VAL A 52 10.19 -4.44 24.72
CA VAL A 52 10.61 -3.99 23.41
C VAL A 52 9.65 -2.94 22.82
N VAL A 53 8.34 -3.15 22.99
CA VAL A 53 7.33 -2.21 22.48
C VAL A 53 7.43 -0.84 23.15
N PRO A 54 7.49 -0.72 24.49
CA PRO A 54 7.68 0.58 25.16
C PRO A 54 8.99 1.28 24.76
N ALA A 55 10.10 0.53 24.68
CA ALA A 55 11.37 1.10 24.23
C ALA A 55 11.27 1.69 22.81
N ARG A 56 10.62 0.98 21.87
CA ARG A 56 10.40 1.48 20.51
C ARG A 56 9.52 2.72 20.48
N GLN A 57 8.46 2.74 21.30
CA GLN A 57 7.54 3.88 21.39
C GLN A 57 8.25 5.11 21.96
N ASN A 58 9.03 4.94 23.02
CA ASN A 58 9.79 6.03 23.63
C ASN A 58 10.84 6.60 22.67
N TYR A 59 11.59 5.73 22.00
CA TYR A 59 12.55 6.13 20.99
C TYR A 59 11.91 6.95 19.86
N ALA A 60 10.81 6.45 19.32
CA ALA A 60 10.07 7.15 18.27
C ALA A 60 9.54 8.50 18.74
N TRP A 61 9.04 8.58 19.98
CA TRP A 61 8.58 9.82 20.58
C TRP A 61 9.72 10.82 20.76
N GLN A 62 10.86 10.41 21.28
CA GLN A 62 12.03 11.25 21.45
C GLN A 62 12.56 11.79 20.12
N CYS A 63 12.66 10.93 19.10
CA CYS A 63 13.07 11.36 17.76
C CYS A 63 12.10 12.42 17.19
N THR A 64 10.80 12.22 17.39
CA THR A 64 9.77 13.15 16.94
C THR A 64 9.81 14.46 17.73
N ALA A 65 9.97 14.39 19.04
CA ALA A 65 10.05 15.57 19.91
C ALA A 65 11.30 16.42 19.62
N LYS A 66 12.43 15.77 19.28
CA LYS A 66 13.67 16.47 18.90
C LYS A 66 13.55 17.21 17.57
N ALA A 67 12.77 16.69 16.63
CA ALA A 67 12.65 17.24 15.28
C ALA A 67 11.20 17.18 14.76
N PRO A 68 10.25 17.91 15.37
CA PRO A 68 8.84 17.85 14.95
C PRO A 68 8.62 18.34 13.52
N GLY A 69 9.47 19.27 13.04
CA GLY A 69 9.43 19.76 11.66
C GLY A 69 9.67 18.65 10.63
N THR A 70 10.49 17.66 10.95
CA THR A 70 10.75 16.52 10.08
C THR A 70 9.50 15.65 9.91
N LEU A 71 8.73 15.43 10.98
CA LEU A 71 7.46 14.72 10.91
C LEU A 71 6.44 15.50 10.06
N VAL A 72 6.33 16.82 10.26
CA VAL A 72 5.42 17.65 9.46
C VAL A 72 5.81 17.61 7.99
N LEU A 73 7.11 17.76 7.68
CA LEU A 73 7.61 17.65 6.31
C LEU A 73 7.28 16.28 5.68
N PHE A 74 7.48 15.21 6.43
CA PHE A 74 7.12 13.86 5.98
C PHE A 74 5.62 13.74 5.65
N LEU A 75 4.75 14.26 6.53
CA LEU A 75 3.30 14.25 6.31
C LEU A 75 2.90 15.09 5.09
N CYS A 76 3.53 16.25 4.88
CA CYS A 76 3.30 17.08 3.70
C CYS A 76 3.72 16.35 2.41
N ILE A 77 4.91 15.74 2.39
CA ILE A 77 5.37 14.96 1.22
C ILE A 77 4.42 13.77 0.97
N LEU A 78 4.00 13.07 2.01
CA LEU A 78 3.06 11.97 1.88
C LEU A 78 1.72 12.43 1.29
N LEU A 79 1.21 13.59 1.75
CA LEU A 79 -0.02 14.19 1.20
C LEU A 79 0.14 14.52 -0.30
N VAL A 80 1.26 15.12 -0.69
CA VAL A 80 1.55 15.43 -2.10
C VAL A 80 1.59 14.17 -2.95
N ILE A 81 2.23 13.10 -2.45
CA ILE A 81 2.28 11.79 -3.14
C ILE A 81 0.87 11.22 -3.30
N LEU A 82 0.04 11.26 -2.26
CA LEU A 82 -1.33 10.74 -2.32
C LEU A 82 -2.20 11.52 -3.31
N ILE A 83 -2.06 12.86 -3.36
CA ILE A 83 -2.75 13.69 -4.34
C ILE A 83 -2.27 13.37 -5.76
N ALA A 84 -0.96 13.27 -5.97
CA ALA A 84 -0.40 12.91 -7.28
C ALA A 84 -0.89 11.54 -7.76
N MET A 85 -0.95 10.55 -6.87
CA MET A 85 -1.49 9.21 -7.18
C MET A 85 -2.99 9.25 -7.50
N ALA A 86 -3.76 10.07 -6.80
CA ALA A 86 -5.19 10.23 -7.07
C ALA A 86 -5.43 10.86 -8.46
N ILE A 87 -4.66 11.89 -8.81
CA ILE A 87 -4.74 12.56 -10.12
C ILE A 87 -4.30 11.60 -11.24
N PHE A 88 -3.22 10.86 -11.04
CA PHE A 88 -2.68 9.94 -12.04
C PHE A 88 -3.60 8.76 -12.32
N ARG A 89 -4.30 8.26 -11.30
CA ARG A 89 -5.10 7.03 -11.40
C ARG A 89 -6.20 7.11 -12.45
N SER A 90 -6.89 8.24 -12.56
CA SER A 90 -8.01 8.39 -13.49
C SER A 90 -7.59 8.27 -14.95
N PRO A 91 -6.62 9.05 -15.47
CA PRO A 91 -6.16 8.90 -16.86
C PRO A 91 -5.47 7.54 -17.11
N ALA A 92 -4.76 6.99 -16.13
CA ALA A 92 -4.12 5.69 -16.29
C ALA A 92 -5.13 4.54 -16.48
N VAL A 93 -6.27 4.59 -15.78
CA VAL A 93 -7.35 3.60 -15.95
C VAL A 93 -8.13 3.86 -17.24
N ALA A 94 -8.35 5.13 -17.61
CA ALA A 94 -9.06 5.50 -18.84
C ALA A 94 -8.29 5.10 -20.11
N LEU A 95 -6.97 5.07 -20.08
CA LEU A 95 -6.15 4.68 -21.23
C LEU A 95 -6.55 3.34 -21.84
N MET A 96 -6.89 2.34 -21.02
CA MET A 96 -7.24 1.01 -21.51
C MET A 96 -8.48 1.00 -22.41
N PRO A 97 -9.64 1.55 -22.01
CA PRO A 97 -10.79 1.60 -22.90
C PRO A 97 -10.58 2.53 -24.12
N ASP A 98 -9.68 3.53 -24.02
CA ASP A 98 -9.41 4.47 -25.10
C ASP A 98 -8.58 3.86 -26.24
N VAL A 99 -7.76 2.83 -25.94
CA VAL A 99 -6.92 2.13 -26.92
C VAL A 99 -7.40 0.72 -27.24
N THR A 100 -8.54 0.27 -26.68
CA THR A 100 -8.99 -1.11 -26.84
C THR A 100 -10.43 -1.16 -27.35
N ILE A 101 -10.66 -1.91 -28.44
CA ILE A 101 -12.01 -2.16 -28.97
C ILE A 101 -12.92 -2.84 -27.94
N LYS A 102 -14.20 -2.48 -27.95
CA LYS A 102 -15.21 -2.94 -26.95
C LYS A 102 -15.18 -4.45 -26.64
N PRO A 103 -15.13 -5.37 -27.60
CA PRO A 103 -15.12 -6.82 -27.33
C PRO A 103 -13.90 -7.32 -26.59
N LEU A 104 -12.76 -6.61 -26.69
CA LEU A 104 -11.50 -6.99 -26.05
C LEU A 104 -11.27 -6.33 -24.70
N ARG A 105 -12.07 -5.35 -24.28
CA ARG A 105 -11.91 -4.62 -23.01
C ARG A 105 -11.87 -5.53 -21.79
N SER A 106 -12.67 -6.59 -21.76
CA SER A 106 -12.65 -7.56 -20.65
C SER A 106 -11.31 -8.28 -20.54
N LYS A 107 -10.74 -8.71 -21.69
CA LYS A 107 -9.42 -9.37 -21.72
C LYS A 107 -8.31 -8.38 -21.35
N ALA A 108 -8.36 -7.15 -21.84
CA ALA A 108 -7.40 -6.09 -21.51
C ALA A 108 -7.42 -5.79 -19.99
N ASN A 109 -8.62 -5.68 -19.40
CA ASN A 109 -8.75 -5.48 -17.96
C ASN A 109 -8.16 -6.64 -17.13
N ALA A 110 -8.34 -7.89 -17.58
CA ALA A 110 -7.73 -9.05 -16.94
C ALA A 110 -6.19 -8.98 -16.96
N VAL A 111 -5.59 -8.55 -18.09
CA VAL A 111 -4.14 -8.37 -18.22
C VAL A 111 -3.64 -7.27 -17.28
N ILE A 112 -4.34 -6.14 -17.20
CA ILE A 112 -3.97 -5.02 -16.31
C ILE A 112 -3.97 -5.48 -14.85
N ASN A 113 -5.03 -6.19 -14.42
CA ASN A 113 -5.12 -6.71 -13.06
C ASN A 113 -4.01 -7.74 -12.76
N LEU A 114 -3.69 -8.61 -13.72
CA LEU A 114 -2.58 -9.56 -13.60
C LEU A 114 -1.23 -8.84 -13.43
N MET A 115 -0.98 -7.81 -14.24
CA MET A 115 0.24 -7.00 -14.14
C MET A 115 0.32 -6.21 -12.83
N GLY A 116 -0.81 -5.69 -12.33
CA GLY A 116 -0.88 -5.06 -11.00
C GLY A 116 -0.50 -6.04 -9.88
N THR A 117 -1.01 -7.28 -9.95
CA THR A 117 -0.65 -8.33 -9.00
C THR A 117 0.83 -8.71 -9.10
N ALA A 118 1.37 -8.83 -10.32
CA ALA A 118 2.80 -9.10 -10.53
C ALA A 118 3.69 -8.02 -9.92
N GLY A 119 3.33 -6.74 -10.08
CA GLY A 119 4.01 -5.61 -9.43
C GLY A 119 4.00 -5.73 -7.90
N GLY A 120 2.86 -6.11 -7.32
CA GLY A 120 2.74 -6.39 -5.88
C GLY A 120 3.67 -7.51 -5.41
N ILE A 121 3.74 -8.60 -6.15
CA ILE A 121 4.64 -9.74 -5.85
C ILE A 121 6.11 -9.29 -5.89
N ILE A 122 6.52 -8.48 -6.86
CA ILE A 122 7.89 -7.94 -6.95
C ILE A 122 8.23 -7.13 -5.68
N VAL A 123 7.34 -6.25 -5.24
CA VAL A 123 7.56 -5.42 -4.04
C VAL A 123 7.62 -6.29 -2.79
N LEU A 124 6.77 -7.33 -2.66
CA LEU A 124 6.84 -8.28 -1.54
C LEU A 124 8.14 -9.08 -1.54
N ALA A 125 8.59 -9.55 -2.71
CA ALA A 125 9.88 -10.24 -2.83
C ALA A 125 11.06 -9.35 -2.42
N LEU A 126 11.05 -8.07 -2.84
CA LEU A 126 12.02 -7.08 -2.37
C LEU A 126 11.95 -6.90 -0.84
N GLY A 127 10.75 -6.84 -0.27
CA GLY A 127 10.54 -6.78 1.17
C GLY A 127 11.19 -7.95 1.92
N MET A 128 11.08 -9.16 1.38
CA MET A 128 11.76 -10.35 1.93
C MET A 128 13.28 -10.26 1.81
N VAL A 129 13.82 -9.85 0.66
CA VAL A 129 15.27 -9.69 0.45
C VAL A 129 15.86 -8.68 1.43
N PHE A 130 15.16 -7.57 1.69
CA PHE A 130 15.59 -6.56 2.66
C PHE A 130 15.21 -6.90 4.10
N ALA A 131 14.54 -8.03 4.34
CA ALA A 131 14.04 -8.45 5.65
C ALA A 131 13.33 -7.32 6.41
N THR A 132 12.45 -6.58 5.72
CA THR A 132 11.76 -5.40 6.26
C THR A 132 10.87 -5.72 7.45
N GLY A 133 10.40 -6.96 7.59
CA GLY A 133 9.63 -7.47 8.73
C GLY A 133 10.47 -7.95 9.92
N SER A 134 11.80 -8.04 9.77
CA SER A 134 12.67 -8.55 10.83
C SER A 134 12.83 -7.54 11.98
N ILE A 135 12.75 -8.03 13.21
CA ILE A 135 12.98 -7.23 14.43
C ILE A 135 14.40 -6.64 14.45
N LYS A 136 15.39 -7.38 13.94
CA LYS A 136 16.76 -6.89 13.81
C LYS A 136 16.87 -5.63 12.95
N ASN A 137 16.00 -5.52 11.96
CA ASN A 137 15.94 -4.38 11.03
C ASN A 137 14.88 -3.34 11.40
N SER A 138 14.37 -3.35 12.62
CA SER A 138 13.30 -2.44 13.05
C SER A 138 13.66 -0.96 12.96
N LEU A 139 14.94 -0.61 12.98
CA LEU A 139 15.48 0.75 12.81
C LEU A 139 16.28 0.91 11.51
N MET A 140 16.14 0.01 10.55
CA MET A 140 16.85 0.12 9.28
C MET A 140 16.44 1.35 8.50
N SER A 141 17.39 1.91 7.74
CA SER A 141 17.08 2.95 6.77
C SER A 141 16.36 2.37 5.56
N TYR A 142 15.10 2.74 5.37
CA TYR A 142 14.30 2.34 4.21
C TYR A 142 14.73 3.03 2.90
N THR A 143 15.71 3.94 2.93
CA THR A 143 16.14 4.71 1.76
C THR A 143 16.54 3.83 0.59
N LYS A 144 17.33 2.77 0.84
CA LYS A 144 17.76 1.83 -0.21
C LYS A 144 16.57 1.07 -0.81
N PHE A 145 15.66 0.59 0.02
CA PHE A 145 14.45 -0.11 -0.41
C PHE A 145 13.58 0.77 -1.32
N PHE A 146 13.23 1.96 -0.83
CA PHE A 146 12.41 2.89 -1.62
C PHE A 146 13.12 3.42 -2.86
N SER A 147 14.46 3.58 -2.84
CA SER A 147 15.21 3.98 -4.04
C SER A 147 15.17 2.91 -5.13
N ILE A 148 15.23 1.63 -4.77
CA ILE A 148 15.11 0.53 -5.74
C ILE A 148 13.70 0.49 -6.33
N VAL A 149 12.67 0.58 -5.49
CA VAL A 149 11.27 0.62 -5.93
C VAL A 149 11.04 1.81 -6.87
N ALA A 150 11.51 3.00 -6.50
CA ALA A 150 11.43 4.19 -7.33
C ALA A 150 12.17 4.02 -8.66
N GLY A 151 13.35 3.40 -8.65
CA GLY A 151 14.11 3.07 -9.86
C GLY A 151 13.34 2.16 -10.80
N ILE A 152 12.70 1.10 -10.28
CA ILE A 152 11.84 0.20 -11.06
C ILE A 152 10.65 0.96 -11.66
N MET A 153 9.99 1.81 -10.87
CA MET A 153 8.86 2.62 -11.33
C MET A 153 9.27 3.58 -12.45
N LEU A 154 10.41 4.28 -12.30
CA LEU A 154 10.93 5.19 -13.33
C LEU A 154 11.35 4.45 -14.61
N ALA A 155 11.96 3.28 -14.47
CA ALA A 155 12.31 2.44 -15.63
C ALA A 155 11.05 1.98 -16.38
N ALA A 156 10.03 1.51 -15.64
CA ALA A 156 8.76 1.11 -16.23
C ALA A 156 8.05 2.28 -16.92
N LEU A 157 8.06 3.46 -16.30
CA LEU A 157 7.53 4.68 -16.90
C LEU A 157 8.29 5.06 -18.18
N GLY A 158 9.62 4.97 -18.14
CA GLY A 158 10.47 5.23 -19.33
C GLY A 158 10.14 4.31 -20.50
N VAL A 159 9.99 3.00 -20.23
CA VAL A 159 9.56 2.02 -21.23
C VAL A 159 8.16 2.34 -21.75
N PHE A 160 7.23 2.69 -20.88
CA PHE A 160 5.88 3.07 -21.26
C PHE A 160 5.88 4.29 -22.21
N LEU A 161 6.55 5.38 -21.84
CA LEU A 161 6.62 6.60 -22.65
C LEU A 161 7.31 6.38 -24.01
N TRP A 162 8.25 5.43 -24.07
CA TRP A 162 8.93 5.09 -25.32
C TRP A 162 8.06 4.22 -26.24
N GLN A 163 7.31 3.26 -25.68
CA GLN A 163 6.55 2.27 -26.46
C GLN A 163 5.12 2.70 -26.77
N VAL A 164 4.50 3.49 -25.89
CA VAL A 164 3.07 3.81 -25.99
C VAL A 164 2.87 5.17 -26.65
N ASN A 165 2.31 5.13 -27.86
CA ASN A 165 1.83 6.32 -28.56
C ASN A 165 0.30 6.33 -28.53
N GLU A 166 -0.27 6.92 -27.49
CA GLU A 166 -1.72 6.95 -27.25
C GLU A 166 -2.51 7.47 -28.47
N PRO A 167 -2.17 8.62 -29.12
CA PRO A 167 -2.92 9.11 -30.26
C PRO A 167 -2.95 8.11 -31.43
N LYS A 168 -1.84 7.41 -31.65
CA LYS A 168 -1.74 6.40 -32.71
C LYS A 168 -2.62 5.18 -32.39
N PHE A 169 -2.52 4.65 -31.16
CA PHE A 169 -3.31 3.48 -30.76
C PHE A 169 -4.82 3.79 -30.68
N ALA A 170 -5.20 5.00 -30.25
CA ALA A 170 -6.59 5.45 -30.26
C ALA A 170 -7.13 5.54 -31.69
N ALA A 171 -6.37 6.09 -32.64
CA ALA A 171 -6.75 6.15 -34.04
C ALA A 171 -6.87 4.75 -34.68
N GLU A 172 -5.96 3.84 -34.38
CA GLU A 172 -6.01 2.44 -34.83
C GLU A 172 -7.26 1.73 -34.24
N MET A 173 -7.56 1.93 -32.96
CA MET A 173 -8.75 1.40 -32.32
C MET A 173 -10.03 1.91 -32.99
N GLU A 174 -10.10 3.20 -33.28
CA GLU A 174 -11.26 3.79 -33.96
C GLU A 174 -11.43 3.25 -35.39
N ALA A 175 -10.31 3.11 -36.14
CA ALA A 175 -10.34 2.55 -37.48
C ALA A 175 -10.81 1.08 -37.50
N GLU A 176 -10.32 0.27 -36.57
CA GLU A 176 -10.77 -1.12 -36.44
C GLU A 176 -12.23 -1.22 -35.96
N SER A 177 -12.64 -0.36 -35.05
CA SER A 177 -14.03 -0.29 -34.56
C SER A 177 -15.01 -0.02 -35.72
N LYS A 178 -14.68 0.95 -36.57
CA LYS A 178 -15.45 1.25 -37.79
C LYS A 178 -15.43 0.10 -38.79
N LYS A 179 -14.28 -0.53 -39.01
CA LYS A 179 -14.15 -1.67 -39.94
C LYS A 179 -15.02 -2.87 -39.58
N TYR A 180 -15.19 -3.13 -38.28
CA TYR A 180 -15.98 -4.26 -37.77
C TYR A 180 -17.39 -3.86 -37.33
N HIS A 181 -17.84 -2.63 -37.58
CA HIS A 181 -19.15 -2.09 -37.19
C HIS A 181 -19.47 -2.28 -35.69
N ILE A 182 -18.44 -2.14 -34.84
CA ILE A 182 -18.56 -2.40 -33.41
C ILE A 182 -19.23 -1.22 -32.67
N ASP A 183 -19.15 -0.01 -33.21
CA ASP A 183 -19.63 1.23 -32.59
C ASP A 183 -21.07 1.62 -32.98
N GLU A 184 -21.71 0.85 -33.86
CA GLU A 184 -23.09 1.11 -34.28
C GLU A 184 -24.18 0.72 -33.25
N THR A 185 -23.84 0.68 -31.97
CA THR A 185 -24.87 0.53 -30.96
C THR A 185 -25.62 1.86 -30.79
N PRO A 186 -26.95 1.90 -30.93
CA PRO A 186 -27.76 3.14 -30.86
C PRO A 186 -27.65 3.96 -29.56
N GLY A 187 -26.86 3.48 -28.60
CA GLY A 187 -26.62 4.15 -27.33
C GLY A 187 -25.46 5.16 -27.33
N ASP A 188 -24.54 5.09 -28.29
CA ASP A 188 -23.33 5.92 -28.27
C ASP A 188 -23.53 7.32 -28.92
N GLU A 189 -24.51 7.47 -29.81
CA GLU A 189 -24.89 8.79 -30.32
C GLU A 189 -25.56 9.64 -29.22
N ALA A 190 -26.29 9.01 -28.29
CA ALA A 190 -26.90 9.71 -27.15
C ALA A 190 -25.83 10.19 -26.10
N ALA A 191 -24.64 9.64 -26.09
CA ALA A 191 -23.56 10.08 -25.21
C ALA A 191 -22.84 11.35 -25.68
N LYS A 192 -23.04 11.78 -26.94
CA LYS A 192 -22.50 13.03 -27.49
C LYS A 192 -23.35 14.26 -27.18
N GLU A 193 -24.61 14.08 -26.80
CA GLU A 193 -25.42 15.18 -26.29
C GLU A 193 -25.13 15.39 -24.79
N THR A 194 -24.69 16.59 -24.44
CA THR A 194 -24.59 17.07 -23.05
C THR A 194 -25.98 17.25 -22.45
N ARG A 195 -26.72 16.14 -22.29
CA ARG A 195 -28.03 16.12 -21.66
C ARG A 195 -27.86 16.23 -20.14
N LYS A 196 -28.51 17.19 -19.51
CA LYS A 196 -28.58 17.24 -18.04
C LYS A 196 -29.30 15.99 -17.53
N LEU A 197 -28.68 15.28 -16.64
CA LEU A 197 -29.27 14.12 -15.99
C LEU A 197 -30.56 14.48 -15.27
N SER A 198 -31.58 13.68 -15.43
CA SER A 198 -32.80 13.79 -14.64
C SER A 198 -32.52 13.50 -13.17
N ARG A 199 -33.40 13.94 -12.26
CA ARG A 199 -33.23 13.66 -10.82
C ARG A 199 -33.16 12.17 -10.51
N GLY A 200 -33.89 11.32 -11.23
CA GLY A 200 -33.84 9.87 -11.08
C GLY A 200 -32.54 9.27 -11.55
N GLU A 201 -32.02 9.70 -12.70
CA GLU A 201 -30.73 9.27 -13.24
C GLU A 201 -29.57 9.70 -12.33
N LEU A 202 -29.64 10.92 -11.79
CA LEU A 202 -28.66 11.40 -10.81
C LEU A 202 -28.69 10.58 -9.52
N ALA A 203 -29.88 10.25 -9.01
CA ALA A 203 -30.02 9.42 -7.82
C ALA A 203 -29.45 8.00 -8.07
N SER A 204 -29.74 7.40 -9.23
CA SER A 204 -29.17 6.10 -9.61
C SER A 204 -27.65 6.14 -9.71
N LEU A 205 -27.08 7.17 -10.32
CA LEU A 205 -25.64 7.37 -10.41
C LEU A 205 -25.02 7.50 -9.01
N LEU A 206 -25.60 8.32 -8.14
CA LEU A 206 -25.11 8.49 -6.78
C LEU A 206 -25.19 7.20 -5.95
N LEU A 207 -26.25 6.40 -6.11
CA LEU A 207 -26.38 5.11 -5.45
C LEU A 207 -25.31 4.12 -5.93
N ILE A 208 -25.04 4.06 -7.24
CA ILE A 208 -23.96 3.23 -7.80
C ILE A 208 -22.61 3.68 -7.23
N LEU A 209 -22.31 4.98 -7.23
CA LEU A 209 -21.08 5.51 -6.67
C LEU A 209 -20.96 5.21 -5.17
N ALA A 210 -22.04 5.37 -4.42
CA ALA A 210 -22.07 5.03 -2.99
C ALA A 210 -21.79 3.54 -2.76
N SER A 211 -22.37 2.64 -3.57
CA SER A 211 -22.11 1.20 -3.46
C SER A 211 -20.64 0.86 -3.72
N VAL A 212 -20.00 1.51 -4.69
CA VAL A 212 -18.56 1.35 -4.95
C VAL A 212 -17.72 1.86 -3.77
N VAL A 213 -18.08 3.00 -3.19
CA VAL A 213 -17.41 3.53 -1.99
C VAL A 213 -17.51 2.54 -0.83
N PHE A 214 -18.71 2.03 -0.51
CA PHE A 214 -18.90 1.05 0.57
C PHE A 214 -18.14 -0.26 0.31
N TRP A 215 -18.11 -0.73 -0.93
CA TRP A 215 -17.32 -1.89 -1.33
C TRP A 215 -15.83 -1.68 -1.02
N PHE A 216 -15.26 -0.57 -1.47
CA PHE A 216 -13.84 -0.26 -1.22
C PHE A 216 -13.54 0.00 0.25
N MET A 217 -14.46 0.60 1.00
CA MET A 217 -14.32 0.75 2.45
C MET A 217 -14.24 -0.63 3.13
N GLY A 218 -15.15 -1.55 2.81
CA GLY A 218 -15.13 -2.92 3.34
C GLY A 218 -13.86 -3.67 2.95
N TYR A 219 -13.47 -3.61 1.69
CA TYR A 219 -12.22 -4.21 1.21
C TYR A 219 -10.99 -3.69 1.96
N ASN A 220 -10.85 -2.37 2.08
CA ASN A 220 -9.71 -1.76 2.78
C ASN A 220 -9.73 -2.04 4.29
N ALA A 221 -10.91 -2.10 4.92
CA ALA A 221 -11.01 -2.47 6.33
C ALA A 221 -10.49 -3.89 6.59
N VAL A 222 -10.83 -4.85 5.73
CA VAL A 222 -10.34 -6.23 5.84
C VAL A 222 -8.85 -6.31 5.54
N THR A 223 -8.40 -5.76 4.41
CA THR A 223 -7.00 -5.87 3.97
C THR A 223 -6.03 -5.16 4.91
N SER A 224 -6.41 -4.01 5.49
CA SER A 224 -5.57 -3.29 6.46
C SER A 224 -5.39 -4.04 7.78
N LYS A 225 -6.33 -4.91 8.16
CA LYS A 225 -6.28 -5.70 9.39
C LYS A 225 -5.83 -7.15 9.17
N TYR A 226 -5.74 -7.58 7.91
CA TYR A 226 -5.41 -8.96 7.57
C TYR A 226 -4.06 -9.40 8.14
N SER A 227 -3.03 -8.56 8.04
CA SER A 227 -1.70 -8.87 8.57
C SER A 227 -1.72 -9.02 10.10
N VAL A 228 -2.44 -8.13 10.80
CA VAL A 228 -2.61 -8.22 12.25
C VAL A 228 -3.37 -9.49 12.65
N TYR A 229 -4.40 -9.85 11.88
CA TYR A 229 -5.16 -11.08 12.07
C TYR A 229 -4.28 -12.31 11.83
N ALA A 230 -3.52 -12.34 10.75
CA ALA A 230 -2.60 -13.42 10.43
C ALA A 230 -1.56 -13.65 11.54
N GLY A 231 -0.95 -12.58 12.07
CA GLY A 231 0.01 -12.69 13.15
C GLY A 231 -0.61 -13.07 14.50
N LYS A 232 -1.75 -12.46 14.89
CA LYS A 232 -2.33 -12.66 16.23
C LYS A 232 -3.23 -13.88 16.35
N VAL A 233 -4.00 -14.21 15.31
CA VAL A 233 -5.02 -15.27 15.35
C VAL A 233 -4.53 -16.54 14.68
N LEU A 234 -3.91 -16.43 13.52
CA LEU A 234 -3.39 -17.58 12.78
C LEU A 234 -1.97 -17.95 13.20
N SER A 235 -1.33 -17.15 14.06
CA SER A 235 0.05 -17.35 14.51
C SER A 235 1.05 -17.52 13.36
N LEU A 236 0.79 -16.88 12.22
CA LEU A 236 1.71 -16.84 11.09
C LEU A 236 2.76 -15.78 11.36
N ASP A 237 4.02 -16.19 11.46
CA ASP A 237 5.14 -15.27 11.65
C ASP A 237 5.43 -14.52 10.33
N TYR A 238 5.89 -13.27 10.45
CA TYR A 238 6.25 -12.43 9.30
C TYR A 238 7.64 -12.74 8.74
N ASN A 239 8.03 -14.01 8.70
CA ASN A 239 9.31 -14.42 8.12
C ASN A 239 9.14 -14.84 6.66
#